data_333aed27cdcbb2e5c236cd6eefd0f3b3
#
_entry.id   333aed27cdcbb2e5c236cd6eefd0f3b3
#
_cell.length_a   1.000
_cell.length_b   1.000
_cell.length_c   1.000
_cell.angle_alpha   90.00
_cell.angle_beta   90.00
_cell.angle_gamma   90.00
#
_symmetry.space_group_name_H-M   'P 1'
#
loop_
_entity.id
_entity.type
_entity.pdbx_description
1 polymer ?
#
loop_
_entity_poly.entity_id
_entity_poly.type
_entity_poly.pdbx_seq_one_letter_code
_entity_poly.pdbx_strand_id
1 'polypeptide(L)'
;MANLKEIRNRISSVTSTMKITSAIKMVSAAKLKKAQDAITAMKPYSEKLNELMSSFSGVISSSNISYLSTVRPVKKVLVVAIASNRGFCGAFNSNIVKQAKALKSQEEFSNAQFSF
;
A
#
# COMPACT_ATOMS: atom_id res chain seq x y z
N MET A 1 -13.96 -34.54 33.83
CA MET A 1 -12.75 -35.16 33.25
C MET A 1 -12.84 -35.11 31.74
N ALA A 2 -11.85 -34.52 31.07
CA ALA A 2 -11.86 -34.41 29.60
C ALA A 2 -11.82 -35.82 28.97
N ASN A 3 -12.72 -36.09 28.05
CA ASN A 3 -12.83 -37.39 27.41
C ASN A 3 -11.65 -37.53 26.42
N LEU A 4 -10.90 -38.65 26.56
CA LEU A 4 -9.75 -38.98 25.68
C LEU A 4 -10.09 -38.88 24.17
N LYS A 5 -11.33 -39.20 23.80
CA LYS A 5 -11.83 -39.07 22.43
C LYS A 5 -11.91 -37.62 21.99
N GLU A 6 -12.35 -36.74 22.87
CA GLU A 6 -12.43 -35.32 22.61
C GLU A 6 -11.04 -34.69 22.42
N ILE A 7 -10.09 -35.07 23.26
CA ILE A 7 -8.69 -34.61 23.15
C ILE A 7 -8.07 -35.06 21.80
N ARG A 8 -8.28 -36.32 21.41
CA ARG A 8 -7.79 -36.80 20.09
C ARG A 8 -8.40 -36.03 18.92
N ASN A 9 -9.71 -35.76 18.95
CA ASN A 9 -10.37 -35.01 17.93
C ASN A 9 -9.82 -33.57 17.84
N ARG A 10 -9.55 -32.96 19.00
CA ARG A 10 -8.97 -31.61 19.08
C ARG A 10 -7.55 -31.57 18.52
N ILE A 11 -6.70 -32.54 18.84
CA ILE A 11 -5.36 -32.67 18.29
C ILE A 11 -5.40 -32.84 16.76
N SER A 12 -6.27 -33.70 16.24
CA SER A 12 -6.45 -33.89 14.80
C SER A 12 -6.89 -32.62 14.10
N SER A 13 -7.86 -31.91 14.66
CA SER A 13 -8.36 -30.63 14.12
C SER A 13 -7.26 -29.57 14.08
N VAL A 14 -6.52 -29.39 15.17
CA VAL A 14 -5.41 -28.43 15.25
C VAL A 14 -4.30 -28.77 14.27
N THR A 15 -3.96 -30.05 14.15
CA THR A 15 -2.94 -30.53 13.19
C THR A 15 -3.37 -30.24 11.75
N SER A 16 -4.62 -30.45 11.41
CA SER A 16 -5.15 -30.14 10.09
C SER A 16 -5.10 -28.64 9.81
N THR A 17 -5.52 -27.81 10.76
CA THR A 17 -5.45 -26.36 10.67
C THR A 17 -4.00 -25.87 10.50
N MET A 18 -3.05 -26.46 11.21
CA MET A 18 -1.63 -26.13 11.08
C MET A 18 -1.10 -26.44 9.67
N LYS A 19 -1.48 -27.59 9.09
CA LYS A 19 -1.10 -27.95 7.72
C LYS A 19 -1.66 -26.96 6.69
N ILE A 20 -2.94 -26.58 6.82
CA ILE A 20 -3.60 -25.60 5.94
C ILE A 20 -2.90 -24.26 6.07
N THR A 21 -2.64 -23.78 7.28
CA THR A 21 -1.95 -22.50 7.52
C THR A 21 -0.55 -22.48 6.92
N SER A 22 0.19 -23.59 7.04
CA SER A 22 1.51 -23.75 6.44
C SER A 22 1.44 -23.67 4.91
N ALA A 23 0.46 -24.33 4.29
CA ALA A 23 0.25 -24.25 2.85
C ALA A 23 -0.08 -22.82 2.37
N ILE A 24 -0.96 -22.12 3.08
CA ILE A 24 -1.30 -20.71 2.78
C ILE A 24 -0.07 -19.81 2.91
N LYS A 25 0.78 -20.05 3.92
CA LYS A 25 2.04 -19.31 4.10
C LYS A 25 2.96 -19.46 2.88
N MET A 26 3.11 -20.68 2.35
CA MET A 26 3.93 -20.90 1.15
C MET A 26 3.38 -20.18 -0.09
N VAL A 27 2.07 -20.26 -0.32
CA VAL A 27 1.43 -19.55 -1.44
C VAL A 27 1.59 -18.03 -1.30
N SER A 28 1.43 -17.51 -0.09
CA SER A 28 1.59 -16.08 0.18
C SER A 28 3.04 -15.62 -0.04
N ALA A 29 4.01 -16.42 0.38
CA ALA A 29 5.43 -16.13 0.14
C ALA A 29 5.79 -16.13 -1.35
N ALA A 30 5.23 -17.06 -2.14
CA ALA A 30 5.45 -17.08 -3.59
C ALA A 30 4.84 -15.84 -4.28
N LYS A 31 3.63 -15.41 -3.87
CA LYS A 31 3.00 -14.18 -4.38
C LYS A 31 3.79 -12.94 -4.00
N LEU A 32 4.28 -12.87 -2.76
CA LEU A 32 5.12 -11.76 -2.29
C LEU A 32 6.40 -11.67 -3.12
N LYS A 33 7.10 -12.80 -3.32
CA LYS A 33 8.32 -12.83 -4.14
C LYS A 33 8.05 -12.32 -5.55
N LYS A 34 6.99 -12.80 -6.21
CA LYS A 34 6.63 -12.32 -7.55
C LYS A 34 6.38 -10.81 -7.60
N ALA A 35 5.73 -10.26 -6.58
CA ALA A 35 5.50 -8.81 -6.48
C ALA A 35 6.81 -8.04 -6.24
N GLN A 36 7.71 -8.55 -5.39
CA GLN A 36 9.02 -7.96 -5.14
C GLN A 36 9.90 -7.95 -6.39
N ASP A 37 9.93 -9.06 -7.14
CA ASP A 37 10.68 -9.16 -8.40
C ASP A 37 10.16 -8.13 -9.43
N ALA A 38 8.84 -7.96 -9.53
CA ALA A 38 8.24 -6.95 -10.41
C ALA A 38 8.60 -5.51 -9.99
N ILE A 39 8.58 -5.20 -8.69
CA ILE A 39 8.99 -3.89 -8.16
C ILE A 39 10.47 -3.64 -8.45
N THR A 40 11.33 -4.62 -8.22
CA THR A 40 12.78 -4.50 -8.47
C THR A 40 13.08 -4.26 -9.95
N ALA A 41 12.34 -4.90 -10.85
CA ALA A 41 12.48 -4.67 -12.29
C ALA A 41 12.01 -3.27 -12.73
N MET A 42 10.97 -2.71 -12.07
CA MET A 42 10.40 -1.40 -12.40
C MET A 42 11.18 -0.22 -11.77
N LYS A 43 11.88 -0.45 -10.68
CA LYS A 43 12.57 0.60 -9.90
C LYS A 43 13.55 1.44 -10.73
N PRO A 44 14.48 0.87 -11.53
CA PRO A 44 15.42 1.65 -12.33
C PRO A 44 14.73 2.56 -13.35
N TYR A 45 13.60 2.13 -13.92
CA TYR A 45 12.81 2.97 -14.81
C TYR A 45 12.24 4.18 -14.08
N SER A 46 11.64 3.97 -12.90
CA SER A 46 11.08 5.04 -12.09
C SER A 46 12.14 6.04 -11.63
N GLU A 47 13.32 5.56 -11.24
CA GLU A 47 14.45 6.41 -10.84
C GLU A 47 14.92 7.29 -12.00
N LYS A 48 15.09 6.70 -13.20
CA LYS A 48 15.48 7.47 -14.39
C LYS A 48 14.42 8.47 -14.83
N LEU A 49 13.16 8.14 -14.72
CA LEU A 49 12.08 9.06 -15.01
C LEU A 49 12.08 10.27 -14.07
N ASN A 50 12.29 10.03 -12.77
CA ASN A 50 12.41 11.11 -11.79
C ASN A 50 13.63 12.00 -12.03
N GLU A 51 14.76 11.43 -12.40
CA GLU A 51 15.97 12.16 -12.78
C GLU A 51 15.72 13.08 -13.98
N LEU A 52 15.05 12.56 -15.02
CA LEU A 52 14.66 13.36 -16.18
C LEU A 52 13.71 14.49 -15.79
N MET A 53 12.69 14.21 -15.01
CA MET A 53 11.74 15.24 -14.57
C MET A 53 12.42 16.34 -13.75
N SER A 54 13.39 15.99 -12.90
CA SER A 54 14.16 16.94 -12.12
C SER A 54 15.03 17.85 -13.00
N SER A 55 15.68 17.28 -14.02
CA SER A 55 16.50 18.05 -14.97
C SER A 55 15.65 18.98 -15.84
N PHE A 56 14.44 18.57 -16.23
CA PHE A 56 13.53 19.46 -16.96
C PHE A 56 12.99 20.61 -16.09
N SER A 57 12.76 20.40 -14.79
CA SER A 57 12.32 21.45 -13.88
C SER A 57 13.26 22.66 -13.85
N GLY A 58 14.57 22.44 -13.98
CA GLY A 58 15.57 23.52 -14.01
C GLY A 58 15.57 24.32 -15.31
N VAL A 59 15.20 23.72 -16.43
CA VAL A 59 15.24 24.34 -17.76
C VAL A 59 13.95 25.09 -18.08
N ILE A 60 12.82 24.65 -17.56
CA ILE A 60 11.49 25.24 -17.83
C ILE A 60 11.31 26.62 -17.19
N SER A 61 12.18 27.01 -16.27
CA SER A 61 12.09 28.32 -15.58
C SER A 61 12.28 29.55 -16.47
N SER A 62 12.64 29.41 -17.73
CA SER A 62 13.06 30.58 -18.53
C SER A 62 12.26 30.92 -19.78
N SER A 63 11.34 30.12 -20.31
CA SER A 63 10.69 30.56 -21.56
C SER A 63 9.33 30.00 -21.96
N ASN A 64 8.83 28.94 -21.35
CA ASN A 64 7.45 28.44 -21.59
C ASN A 64 6.94 27.69 -20.37
N ILE A 65 6.26 28.37 -19.48
CA ILE A 65 5.63 27.78 -18.31
C ILE A 65 4.51 26.86 -18.82
N SER A 66 4.79 25.56 -18.86
CA SER A 66 3.76 24.58 -19.13
C SER A 66 2.66 24.70 -18.05
N TYR A 67 1.41 24.61 -18.45
CA TYR A 67 0.26 24.62 -17.54
C TYR A 67 0.40 23.62 -16.38
N LEU A 68 1.16 22.53 -16.58
CA LEU A 68 1.42 21.48 -15.59
C LEU A 68 2.49 21.85 -14.56
N SER A 69 3.40 22.79 -14.86
CA SER A 69 4.48 23.21 -13.95
C SER A 69 4.13 24.46 -13.12
N THR A 70 2.98 25.07 -13.33
CA THR A 70 2.54 26.25 -12.59
C THR A 70 2.13 25.89 -11.17
N VAL A 71 2.75 26.53 -10.17
CA VAL A 71 2.37 26.37 -8.76
C VAL A 71 1.01 27.06 -8.56
N ARG A 72 0.03 26.29 -8.11
CA ARG A 72 -1.34 26.74 -7.88
C ARG A 72 -1.80 26.40 -6.47
N PRO A 73 -2.71 27.22 -5.87
CA PRO A 73 -3.31 26.85 -4.59
C PRO A 73 -4.08 25.54 -4.72
N VAL A 74 -3.92 24.65 -3.76
CA VAL A 74 -4.58 23.34 -3.73
C VAL A 74 -6.06 23.53 -3.41
N LYS A 75 -6.93 23.29 -4.38
CA LYS A 75 -8.40 23.39 -4.23
C LYS A 75 -9.08 22.04 -4.10
N LYS A 76 -8.53 21.01 -4.76
CA LYS A 76 -9.09 19.66 -4.76
C LYS A 76 -7.98 18.65 -4.54
N VAL A 77 -8.20 17.72 -3.65
CA VAL A 77 -7.26 16.63 -3.32
C VAL A 77 -7.95 15.30 -3.57
N LEU A 78 -7.34 14.47 -4.41
CA LEU A 78 -7.75 13.07 -4.59
C LEU A 78 -6.81 12.19 -3.77
N VAL A 79 -7.37 11.48 -2.82
CA VAL A 79 -6.63 10.51 -1.99
C VAL A 79 -6.88 9.11 -2.51
N VAL A 80 -5.85 8.46 -3.05
CA VAL A 80 -5.91 7.07 -3.49
C VAL A 80 -5.35 6.18 -2.39
N ALA A 81 -6.22 5.51 -1.64
CA ALA A 81 -5.86 4.60 -0.58
C ALA A 81 -5.70 3.16 -1.11
N ILE A 82 -4.46 2.64 -1.09
CA ILE A 82 -4.16 1.28 -1.52
C ILE A 82 -4.11 0.39 -0.28
N ALA A 83 -5.07 -0.51 -0.16
CA ALA A 83 -5.26 -1.38 1.00
C ALA A 83 -5.31 -2.87 0.58
N SER A 84 -5.26 -3.78 1.56
CA SER A 84 -5.39 -5.20 1.32
C SER A 84 -6.87 -5.59 1.14
N ASN A 85 -7.16 -6.43 0.12
CA ASN A 85 -8.51 -6.94 -0.13
C ASN A 85 -8.97 -7.98 0.91
N ARG A 86 -8.01 -8.64 1.60
CA ARG A 86 -8.31 -9.70 2.57
C ARG A 86 -7.82 -9.31 3.95
N GLY A 87 -8.46 -9.87 4.99
CA GLY A 87 -8.00 -9.78 6.36
C GLY A 87 -6.66 -10.50 6.59
N PHE A 88 -6.31 -10.70 7.84
CA PHE A 88 -5.03 -11.28 8.31
C PHE A 88 -3.80 -10.43 7.97
N CYS A 89 -3.99 -9.16 7.64
CA CYS A 89 -2.92 -8.19 7.39
C CYS A 89 -2.52 -7.38 8.66
N GLY A 90 -2.91 -7.83 9.84
CA GLY A 90 -2.67 -7.11 11.09
C GLY A 90 -3.36 -5.74 11.08
N ALA A 91 -2.65 -4.72 11.50
CA ALA A 91 -3.13 -3.34 11.54
C ALA A 91 -2.98 -2.57 10.21
N PHE A 92 -2.55 -3.22 9.12
CA PHE A 92 -2.23 -2.55 7.86
C PHE A 92 -3.38 -1.69 7.34
N ASN A 93 -4.57 -2.27 7.15
CA ASN A 93 -5.73 -1.53 6.64
C ASN A 93 -6.19 -0.43 7.60
N SER A 94 -6.18 -0.70 8.91
CA SER A 94 -6.53 0.30 9.93
C SER A 94 -5.57 1.48 9.95
N ASN A 95 -4.28 1.25 9.74
CA ASN A 95 -3.27 2.30 9.68
C ASN A 95 -3.45 3.18 8.43
N ILE A 96 -3.79 2.59 7.27
CA ILE A 96 -4.09 3.35 6.06
C ILE A 96 -5.28 4.29 6.28
N VAL A 97 -6.35 3.79 6.88
CA VAL A 97 -7.53 4.62 7.21
C VAL A 97 -7.18 5.75 8.18
N LYS A 98 -6.35 5.46 9.20
CA LYS A 98 -5.87 6.50 10.14
C LYS A 98 -5.05 7.57 9.43
N GLN A 99 -4.13 7.16 8.54
CA GLN A 99 -3.32 8.10 7.77
C GLN A 99 -4.16 8.95 6.82
N ALA A 100 -5.11 8.34 6.11
CA ALA A 100 -6.02 9.08 5.23
C ALA A 100 -6.87 10.13 5.99
N LYS A 101 -7.32 9.78 7.21
CA LYS A 101 -8.02 10.73 8.09
C LYS A 101 -7.09 11.85 8.59
N ALA A 102 -5.85 11.52 8.93
CA ALA A 102 -4.87 12.49 9.40
C ALA A 102 -4.50 13.52 8.31
N LEU A 103 -4.42 13.11 7.04
CA LEU A 103 -4.21 14.02 5.92
C LEU A 103 -5.26 15.13 5.83
N LYS A 104 -6.52 14.80 6.10
CA LYS A 104 -7.60 15.79 6.10
C LYS A 104 -7.46 16.84 7.21
N SER A 105 -6.76 16.51 8.30
CA SER A 105 -6.56 17.40 9.45
C SER A 105 -5.30 18.26 9.33
N GLN A 106 -4.53 18.17 8.23
CA GLN A 106 -3.37 19.03 7.99
C GLN A 106 -3.82 20.43 7.57
N GLU A 107 -3.18 21.43 8.13
CA GLU A 107 -3.48 22.85 7.87
C GLU A 107 -3.34 23.22 6.40
N GLU A 108 -2.39 22.63 5.70
CA GLU A 108 -2.14 22.84 4.28
C GLU A 108 -3.35 22.53 3.39
N PHE A 109 -4.20 21.60 3.83
CA PHE A 109 -5.37 21.14 3.07
C PHE A 109 -6.71 21.52 3.71
N SER A 110 -6.72 22.41 4.69
CA SER A 110 -7.92 22.78 5.45
C SER A 110 -9.05 23.30 4.58
N ASN A 111 -8.72 23.99 3.49
CA ASN A 111 -9.67 24.58 2.54
C ASN A 111 -9.87 23.75 1.26
N ALA A 112 -9.29 22.55 1.18
CA ALA A 112 -9.37 21.69 0.00
C ALA A 112 -10.58 20.75 0.06
N GLN A 113 -11.21 20.52 -1.08
CA GLN A 113 -12.23 19.50 -1.24
C GLN A 113 -11.56 18.14 -1.41
N PHE A 114 -11.84 17.19 -0.50
CA PHE A 114 -11.33 15.83 -0.57
C PHE A 114 -12.25 14.90 -1.35
N SER A 115 -11.65 14.03 -2.17
CA SER A 115 -12.27 12.90 -2.83
C SER A 115 -11.47 11.64 -2.51
N PHE A 116 -12.16 10.51 -2.25
CA PHE A 116 -11.56 9.22 -1.87
C PHE A 116 -11.93 8.15 -2.89
#